data_bcefca8e0886fe10c693ae6f0e4a1e46
#
_entry.id   bcefca8e0886fe10c693ae6f0e4a1e46
#
_cell.length_a   1.000
_cell.length_b   1.000
_cell.length_c   1.000
_cell.angle_alpha   90.00
_cell.angle_beta   90.00
_cell.angle_gamma   90.00
#
_symmetry.space_group_name_H-M   'P 1'
#
loop_
_entity.id
_entity.type
_entity.pdbx_description
1 polymer ?
#
loop_
_entity_poly.entity_id
_entity_poly.type
_entity_poly.pdbx_seq_one_letter_code
_entity_poly.pdbx_strand_id
1 'polypeptide(L)'
;TGRGSAYNEYEYIGFGITLDQGRDMLAEAEELLIKAWTGKNIDHHGHYWQSKFPELRPRPYQKPHPPLVRACISEASVAEMAKVGRPVLIGVQTVDTLRHRLDLYRDIMHDAKFSDSQVEYSLDQTWVQRGLVVAESDQEAQDIAGPALDRYRKHLLDARLNYNTSEVPVVDPSRPRPPGEVLEQAFLAGTPRRVAEQVDELRDIGARNVMLNANVGQIELQHVERTLRLFGEQVIPKFKDA
;
A
#
# COMPACT_ATOMS: atom_id res chain seq x y z
N THR A 1 -2.73 11.15 -2.21
CA THR A 1 -4.01 10.42 -2.18
C THR A 1 -3.82 9.02 -2.74
N GLY A 2 -4.01 7.97 -1.90
CA GLY A 2 -3.89 6.58 -2.29
C GLY A 2 -5.17 6.03 -2.92
N ARG A 3 -5.04 5.12 -3.89
CA ARG A 3 -6.16 4.45 -4.57
C ARG A 3 -5.83 3.03 -4.93
N GLY A 4 -6.85 2.20 -5.02
CA GLY A 4 -6.76 0.82 -5.44
C GLY A 4 -8.07 0.31 -6.02
N SER A 5 -8.00 -0.72 -6.85
CA SER A 5 -9.18 -1.36 -7.45
C SER A 5 -9.80 -2.44 -6.57
N ALA A 6 -9.38 -2.58 -5.31
CA ALA A 6 -9.67 -3.76 -4.49
C ALA A 6 -9.13 -5.07 -5.13
N TYR A 7 -9.31 -6.20 -4.49
CA TYR A 7 -8.87 -7.50 -4.99
C TYR A 7 -9.70 -8.68 -4.45
N ASN A 8 -10.65 -8.42 -3.57
CA ASN A 8 -11.56 -9.44 -3.07
C ASN A 8 -12.88 -9.36 -3.83
N GLU A 9 -13.30 -10.44 -4.47
CA GLU A 9 -14.52 -10.49 -5.27
C GLU A 9 -15.76 -10.13 -4.46
N TYR A 10 -15.84 -10.55 -3.19
CA TYR A 10 -17.00 -10.25 -2.34
C TYR A 10 -17.21 -8.74 -2.10
N GLU A 11 -16.14 -7.94 -2.16
CA GLU A 11 -16.26 -6.48 -2.05
C GLU A 11 -17.01 -5.91 -3.27
N TYR A 12 -16.72 -6.42 -4.46
CA TYR A 12 -17.39 -6.02 -5.69
C TYR A 12 -18.87 -6.44 -5.69
N ILE A 13 -19.13 -7.68 -5.30
CA ILE A 13 -20.50 -8.21 -5.17
C ILE A 13 -21.33 -7.32 -4.23
N GLY A 14 -20.76 -6.90 -3.11
CA GLY A 14 -21.41 -6.01 -2.13
C GLY A 14 -21.83 -4.66 -2.71
N PHE A 15 -21.14 -4.16 -3.76
CA PHE A 15 -21.50 -2.95 -4.48
C PHE A 15 -22.28 -3.19 -5.79
N GLY A 16 -22.65 -4.42 -6.10
CA GLY A 16 -23.40 -4.76 -7.30
C GLY A 16 -22.62 -4.62 -8.61
N ILE A 17 -21.30 -4.75 -8.54
CA ILE A 17 -20.38 -4.70 -9.69
C ILE A 17 -19.57 -6.00 -9.77
N THR A 18 -18.89 -6.22 -10.88
CA THR A 18 -18.06 -7.42 -11.08
C THR A 18 -16.57 -7.09 -11.00
N LEU A 19 -15.74 -8.07 -10.66
CA LEU A 19 -14.29 -7.91 -10.46
C LEU A 19 -13.59 -7.41 -11.74
N ASP A 20 -14.02 -7.83 -12.91
CA ASP A 20 -13.48 -7.44 -14.22
C ASP A 20 -13.71 -5.95 -14.53
N GLN A 21 -14.81 -5.36 -14.06
CA GLN A 21 -15.10 -3.93 -14.23
C GLN A 21 -14.19 -3.03 -13.39
N GLY A 22 -13.65 -3.52 -12.28
CA GLY A 22 -12.99 -2.70 -11.26
C GLY A 22 -11.79 -1.89 -11.76
N ARG A 23 -11.01 -2.45 -12.70
CA ARG A 23 -9.83 -1.76 -13.25
C ARG A 23 -10.25 -0.59 -14.13
N ASP A 24 -11.22 -0.77 -15.01
CA ASP A 24 -11.67 0.25 -15.95
C ASP A 24 -12.45 1.34 -15.21
N MET A 25 -13.29 0.96 -14.26
CA MET A 25 -13.99 1.91 -13.38
C MET A 25 -13.00 2.82 -12.62
N LEU A 26 -11.91 2.24 -12.09
CA LEU A 26 -10.90 3.02 -11.37
C LEU A 26 -10.13 3.95 -12.31
N ALA A 27 -9.79 3.51 -13.51
CA ALA A 27 -9.08 4.32 -14.48
C ALA A 27 -9.92 5.55 -14.88
N GLU A 28 -11.21 5.36 -15.20
CA GLU A 28 -12.15 6.45 -15.50
C GLU A 28 -12.38 7.37 -14.30
N ALA A 29 -12.51 6.82 -13.09
CA ALA A 29 -12.63 7.61 -11.86
C ALA A 29 -11.40 8.49 -11.61
N GLU A 30 -10.19 8.00 -11.88
CA GLU A 30 -8.95 8.79 -11.76
C GLU A 30 -8.92 9.94 -12.76
N GLU A 31 -9.34 9.70 -14.01
CA GLU A 31 -9.47 10.75 -15.03
C GLU A 31 -10.45 11.85 -14.60
N LEU A 32 -11.65 11.46 -14.16
CA LEU A 32 -12.67 12.39 -13.67
C LEU A 32 -12.14 13.20 -12.48
N LEU A 33 -11.45 12.58 -11.54
CA LEU A 33 -10.89 13.26 -10.37
C LEU A 33 -9.82 14.29 -10.74
N ILE A 34 -8.93 13.98 -11.67
CA ILE A 34 -7.93 14.93 -12.16
C ILE A 34 -8.62 16.09 -12.85
N LYS A 35 -9.58 15.83 -13.73
CA LYS A 35 -10.40 16.86 -14.36
C LYS A 35 -11.10 17.77 -13.34
N ALA A 36 -11.71 17.17 -12.31
CA ALA A 36 -12.41 17.91 -11.26
C ALA A 36 -11.47 18.80 -10.43
N TRP A 37 -10.26 18.31 -10.12
CA TRP A 37 -9.27 19.06 -9.35
C TRP A 37 -8.61 20.20 -10.11
N THR A 38 -8.45 20.05 -11.43
CA THR A 38 -7.68 21.00 -12.26
C THR A 38 -8.55 21.89 -13.12
N GLY A 39 -9.73 21.41 -13.52
CA GLY A 39 -10.61 22.08 -14.47
C GLY A 39 -11.73 22.91 -13.85
N LYS A 40 -12.51 23.53 -14.73
CA LYS A 40 -13.79 24.20 -14.47
C LYS A 40 -14.78 23.77 -15.55
N ASN A 41 -16.08 23.95 -15.28
CA ASN A 41 -17.17 23.58 -16.18
C ASN A 41 -17.03 22.09 -16.59
N ILE A 42 -16.89 21.23 -15.60
CA ILE A 42 -16.75 19.81 -15.82
C ILE A 42 -18.02 19.27 -16.44
N ASP A 43 -17.88 18.62 -17.58
CA ASP A 43 -18.91 17.86 -18.27
C ASP A 43 -18.28 16.54 -18.70
N HIS A 44 -18.48 15.49 -17.89
CA HIS A 44 -17.85 14.18 -18.06
C HIS A 44 -18.92 13.15 -18.39
N HIS A 45 -18.77 12.52 -19.54
CA HIS A 45 -19.61 11.46 -20.07
C HIS A 45 -18.78 10.20 -20.27
N GLY A 46 -18.45 9.53 -19.17
CA GLY A 46 -17.71 8.28 -19.20
C GLY A 46 -18.62 7.05 -19.37
N HIS A 47 -18.04 5.88 -19.43
CA HIS A 47 -18.77 4.63 -19.45
C HIS A 47 -19.41 4.32 -18.07
N TYR A 48 -18.66 4.56 -17.01
CA TYR A 48 -19.08 4.28 -15.63
C TYR A 48 -19.55 5.54 -14.87
N TRP A 49 -18.95 6.70 -15.17
CA TRP A 49 -19.18 7.93 -14.42
C TRP A 49 -19.71 9.04 -15.30
N GLN A 50 -20.80 9.69 -14.88
CA GLN A 50 -21.34 10.89 -15.50
C GLN A 50 -21.39 12.00 -14.45
N SER A 51 -20.84 13.16 -14.79
CA SER A 51 -20.80 14.29 -13.86
C SER A 51 -20.79 15.62 -14.60
N LYS A 52 -21.64 16.54 -14.15
CA LYS A 52 -21.69 17.88 -14.66
C LYS A 52 -21.78 18.89 -13.53
N PHE A 53 -20.76 19.74 -13.40
CA PHE A 53 -20.70 20.77 -12.37
C PHE A 53 -19.74 21.90 -12.75
N PRO A 54 -19.96 23.15 -12.24
CA PRO A 54 -19.11 24.28 -12.64
C PRO A 54 -17.67 24.18 -12.12
N GLU A 55 -17.47 23.76 -10.88
CA GLU A 55 -16.15 23.73 -10.24
C GLU A 55 -16.22 22.93 -8.94
N LEU A 56 -15.18 22.13 -8.66
CA LEU A 56 -15.01 21.49 -7.35
C LEU A 56 -14.53 22.51 -6.31
N ARG A 57 -15.19 22.58 -5.16
CA ARG A 57 -14.82 23.43 -4.03
C ARG A 57 -14.83 22.65 -2.71
N PRO A 58 -13.82 22.84 -1.84
CA PRO A 58 -12.63 23.68 -2.04
C PRO A 58 -11.70 23.13 -3.13
N ARG A 59 -10.94 24.02 -3.77
CA ARG A 59 -9.90 23.63 -4.74
C ARG A 59 -8.72 22.97 -3.99
N PRO A 60 -8.01 22.01 -4.61
CA PRO A 60 -6.77 21.49 -4.05
C PRO A 60 -5.75 22.59 -3.79
N TYR A 61 -5.08 22.52 -2.63
CA TYR A 61 -3.99 23.43 -2.29
C TYR A 61 -2.75 23.15 -3.15
N GLN A 62 -2.39 21.86 -3.28
CA GLN A 62 -1.26 21.43 -4.12
C GLN A 62 -1.57 21.67 -5.62
N LYS A 63 -0.50 21.94 -6.38
CA LYS A 63 -0.59 22.19 -7.82
C LYS A 63 0.24 21.14 -8.59
N PRO A 64 -0.29 20.60 -9.69
CA PRO A 64 -1.64 20.82 -10.26
C PRO A 64 -2.75 20.22 -9.40
N HIS A 65 -2.47 19.20 -8.58
CA HIS A 65 -3.36 18.50 -7.66
C HIS A 65 -2.53 17.69 -6.64
N PRO A 66 -3.12 17.16 -5.55
CA PRO A 66 -2.40 16.24 -4.65
C PRO A 66 -1.81 15.04 -5.39
N PRO A 67 -0.62 14.56 -5.02
CA PRO A 67 -0.05 13.34 -5.62
C PRO A 67 -1.04 12.18 -5.56
N LEU A 68 -1.17 11.46 -6.67
CA LEU A 68 -1.98 10.24 -6.80
C LEU A 68 -1.06 9.03 -6.68
N VAL A 69 -1.30 8.20 -5.68
CA VAL A 69 -0.54 6.98 -5.43
C VAL A 69 -1.43 5.78 -5.70
N ARG A 70 -0.98 4.84 -6.53
CA ARG A 70 -1.71 3.62 -6.86
C ARG A 70 -1.28 2.48 -5.97
N ALA A 71 -2.22 1.83 -5.29
CA ALA A 71 -1.95 0.57 -4.59
C ALA A 71 -1.67 -0.56 -5.59
N CYS A 72 -0.50 -1.19 -5.46
CA CYS A 72 0.00 -2.24 -6.35
C CYS A 72 0.41 -3.47 -5.54
N ILE A 73 -0.12 -4.65 -5.91
CA ILE A 73 0.21 -5.92 -5.28
C ILE A 73 1.10 -6.77 -6.22
N SER A 74 0.83 -6.73 -7.53
CA SER A 74 1.56 -7.50 -8.54
C SER A 74 2.66 -6.68 -9.20
N GLU A 75 3.68 -7.37 -9.73
CA GLU A 75 4.71 -6.76 -10.55
C GLU A 75 4.13 -6.07 -11.79
N ALA A 76 3.17 -6.71 -12.45
CA ALA A 76 2.49 -6.14 -13.60
C ALA A 76 1.83 -4.78 -13.29
N SER A 77 1.21 -4.63 -12.10
CA SER A 77 0.60 -3.36 -11.70
C SER A 77 1.64 -2.28 -11.39
N VAL A 78 2.80 -2.65 -10.85
CA VAL A 78 3.94 -1.73 -10.65
C VAL A 78 4.47 -1.26 -12.01
N ALA A 79 4.68 -2.18 -12.94
CA ALA A 79 5.17 -1.89 -14.29
C ALA A 79 4.18 -0.98 -15.07
N GLU A 80 2.88 -1.21 -14.95
CA GLU A 80 1.84 -0.38 -15.57
C GLU A 80 1.91 1.08 -15.07
N MET A 81 2.07 1.27 -13.77
CA MET A 81 2.17 2.61 -13.18
C MET A 81 3.49 3.31 -13.52
N ALA A 82 4.59 2.56 -13.59
CA ALA A 82 5.89 3.11 -14.00
C ALA A 82 5.86 3.69 -15.41
N LYS A 83 5.17 3.03 -16.37
CA LYS A 83 5.03 3.51 -17.76
C LYS A 83 4.37 4.89 -17.87
N VAL A 84 3.56 5.28 -16.89
CA VAL A 84 2.86 6.56 -16.86
C VAL A 84 3.40 7.50 -15.77
N GLY A 85 4.53 7.14 -15.15
CA GLY A 85 5.20 7.95 -14.12
C GLY A 85 4.38 8.14 -12.84
N ARG A 86 3.49 7.20 -12.52
CA ARG A 86 2.60 7.32 -11.37
C ARG A 86 3.19 6.64 -10.14
N PRO A 87 3.33 7.34 -8.99
CA PRO A 87 3.79 6.74 -7.75
C PRO A 87 2.94 5.57 -7.28
N VAL A 88 3.55 4.61 -6.61
CA VAL A 88 2.89 3.38 -6.15
C VAL A 88 2.95 3.22 -4.64
N LEU A 89 1.95 2.54 -4.08
CA LEU A 89 2.00 1.93 -2.76
C LEU A 89 2.13 0.42 -2.95
N ILE A 90 3.30 -0.11 -2.64
CA ILE A 90 3.56 -1.55 -2.75
C ILE A 90 3.11 -2.22 -1.44
N GLY A 91 2.18 -3.17 -1.57
CA GLY A 91 1.71 -3.96 -0.44
C GLY A 91 2.80 -4.85 0.15
N VAL A 92 2.45 -5.58 1.21
CA VAL A 92 3.34 -6.47 1.97
C VAL A 92 4.04 -7.48 1.06
N GLN A 93 5.39 -7.45 1.05
CA GLN A 93 6.27 -8.31 0.25
C GLN A 93 7.58 -8.54 1.01
N THR A 94 8.40 -9.52 0.57
CA THR A 94 9.78 -9.66 1.05
C THR A 94 10.63 -8.44 0.69
N VAL A 95 11.73 -8.23 1.43
CA VAL A 95 12.69 -7.16 1.12
C VAL A 95 13.26 -7.31 -0.30
N ASP A 96 13.61 -8.54 -0.71
CA ASP A 96 14.13 -8.81 -2.06
C ASP A 96 13.10 -8.54 -3.16
N THR A 97 11.83 -8.91 -2.93
CA THR A 97 10.75 -8.59 -3.87
C THR A 97 10.52 -7.08 -3.97
N LEU A 98 10.60 -6.35 -2.85
CA LEU A 98 10.48 -4.90 -2.85
C LEU A 98 11.62 -4.24 -3.62
N ARG A 99 12.88 -4.67 -3.37
CA ARG A 99 14.06 -4.19 -4.11
C ARG A 99 13.85 -4.38 -5.61
N HIS A 100 13.55 -5.61 -6.03
CA HIS A 100 13.29 -5.91 -7.43
C HIS A 100 12.21 -5.01 -8.04
N ARG A 101 11.11 -4.76 -7.32
CA ARG A 101 10.02 -3.92 -7.82
C ARG A 101 10.36 -2.44 -7.89
N LEU A 102 11.16 -1.93 -6.96
CA LEU A 102 11.63 -0.54 -7.00
C LEU A 102 12.63 -0.34 -8.15
N ASP A 103 13.52 -1.31 -8.38
CA ASP A 103 14.44 -1.29 -9.52
C ASP A 103 13.67 -1.38 -10.84
N LEU A 104 12.76 -2.33 -10.98
CA LEU A 104 11.89 -2.47 -12.15
C LEU A 104 11.09 -1.18 -12.43
N TYR A 105 10.57 -0.55 -11.38
CA TYR A 105 9.84 0.72 -11.51
C TYR A 105 10.72 1.82 -12.09
N ARG A 106 11.94 1.96 -11.57
CA ARG A 106 12.94 2.93 -12.04
C ARG A 106 13.32 2.68 -13.51
N ASP A 107 13.64 1.43 -13.84
CA ASP A 107 14.07 1.05 -15.20
C ASP A 107 12.96 1.32 -16.24
N ILE A 108 11.72 0.94 -15.95
CA ILE A 108 10.57 1.19 -16.84
C ILE A 108 10.31 2.69 -17.01
N MET A 109 10.46 3.51 -15.97
CA MET A 109 10.33 4.96 -16.11
C MET A 109 11.42 5.53 -17.04
N HIS A 110 12.67 5.08 -16.93
CA HIS A 110 13.75 5.50 -17.83
C HIS A 110 13.48 5.04 -19.29
N ASP A 111 13.01 3.82 -19.48
CA ASP A 111 12.62 3.30 -20.80
C ASP A 111 11.46 4.12 -21.41
N ALA A 112 10.53 4.57 -20.59
CA ALA A 112 9.43 5.46 -20.98
C ALA A 112 9.87 6.93 -21.16
N LYS A 113 11.19 7.22 -21.08
CA LYS A 113 11.82 8.52 -21.32
C LYS A 113 11.45 9.61 -20.30
N PHE A 114 11.10 9.24 -19.08
CA PHE A 114 11.05 10.18 -17.97
C PHE A 114 12.47 10.64 -17.61
N SER A 115 12.61 11.93 -17.28
CA SER A 115 13.88 12.47 -16.80
C SER A 115 14.22 11.96 -15.40
N ASP A 116 15.50 12.00 -15.02
CA ASP A 116 15.94 11.60 -13.67
C ASP A 116 15.16 12.33 -12.58
N SER A 117 14.90 13.64 -12.76
CA SER A 117 14.11 14.43 -11.80
C SER A 117 12.67 13.96 -11.67
N GLN A 118 12.06 13.46 -12.73
CA GLN A 118 10.71 12.90 -12.70
C GLN A 118 10.69 11.52 -12.02
N VAL A 119 11.71 10.70 -12.28
CA VAL A 119 11.90 9.40 -11.63
C VAL A 119 12.08 9.60 -10.13
N GLU A 120 12.99 10.50 -9.73
CA GLU A 120 13.24 10.82 -8.31
C GLU A 120 11.98 11.36 -7.61
N TYR A 121 11.27 12.31 -8.23
CA TYR A 121 10.00 12.81 -7.71
C TYR A 121 8.98 11.67 -7.50
N SER A 122 8.89 10.74 -8.44
CA SER A 122 7.93 9.64 -8.36
C SER A 122 8.30 8.63 -7.26
N LEU A 123 9.60 8.36 -7.09
CA LEU A 123 10.11 7.53 -5.99
C LEU A 123 9.90 8.21 -4.62
N ASP A 124 10.04 9.54 -4.52
CA ASP A 124 9.75 10.32 -3.31
C ASP A 124 8.27 10.23 -2.87
N GLN A 125 7.38 9.93 -3.81
CA GLN A 125 5.95 9.74 -3.53
C GLN A 125 5.54 8.27 -3.44
N THR A 126 6.49 7.34 -3.63
CA THR A 126 6.25 5.90 -3.58
C THR A 126 6.37 5.38 -2.15
N TRP A 127 5.48 4.46 -1.77
CA TRP A 127 5.35 3.94 -0.42
C TRP A 127 5.45 2.42 -0.40
N VAL A 128 5.98 1.88 0.68
CA VAL A 128 5.88 0.45 1.02
C VAL A 128 5.07 0.28 2.31
N GLN A 129 4.30 -0.82 2.42
CA GLN A 129 3.44 -1.06 3.57
C GLN A 129 4.03 -2.11 4.50
N ARG A 130 3.94 -1.86 5.82
CA ARG A 130 4.27 -2.82 6.89
C ARG A 130 3.30 -2.69 8.06
N GLY A 131 3.06 -3.80 8.75
CA GLY A 131 2.58 -3.76 10.13
C GLY A 131 3.69 -3.24 11.06
N LEU A 132 3.33 -2.79 12.26
CA LEU A 132 4.28 -2.30 13.24
C LEU A 132 3.93 -2.82 14.64
N VAL A 133 4.91 -3.46 15.30
CA VAL A 133 4.86 -3.77 16.73
C VAL A 133 6.21 -3.48 17.38
N VAL A 134 6.24 -2.54 18.31
CA VAL A 134 7.43 -2.22 19.10
C VAL A 134 7.18 -2.58 20.55
N ALA A 135 8.08 -3.40 21.14
CA ALA A 135 7.97 -3.88 22.50
C ALA A 135 9.32 -3.82 23.23
N GLU A 136 9.33 -4.21 24.51
CA GLU A 136 10.55 -4.21 25.34
C GLU A 136 11.52 -5.32 24.96
N SER A 137 11.02 -6.41 24.34
CA SER A 137 11.84 -7.49 23.79
C SER A 137 11.35 -7.93 22.42
N ASP A 138 12.25 -8.52 21.62
CA ASP A 138 11.91 -9.06 20.31
C ASP A 138 10.91 -10.23 20.43
N GLN A 139 11.02 -11.05 21.48
CA GLN A 139 10.08 -12.14 21.74
C GLN A 139 8.66 -11.60 22.02
N GLU A 140 8.53 -10.60 22.89
CA GLU A 140 7.24 -9.98 23.18
C GLU A 140 6.59 -9.39 21.93
N ALA A 141 7.37 -8.73 21.07
CA ALA A 141 6.87 -8.21 19.82
C ALA A 141 6.34 -9.31 18.89
N GLN A 142 7.03 -10.46 18.83
CA GLN A 142 6.60 -11.63 18.07
C GLN A 142 5.31 -12.25 18.65
N ASP A 143 5.23 -12.36 19.97
CA ASP A 143 4.05 -12.90 20.68
C ASP A 143 2.79 -12.05 20.46
N ILE A 144 2.96 -10.74 20.21
CA ILE A 144 1.86 -9.84 19.85
C ILE A 144 1.55 -9.91 18.35
N ALA A 145 2.57 -9.80 17.50
CA ALA A 145 2.39 -9.67 16.05
C ALA A 145 1.96 -11.00 15.38
N GLY A 146 2.49 -12.14 15.83
CA GLY A 146 2.17 -13.45 15.25
C GLY A 146 0.69 -13.78 15.31
N PRO A 147 0.07 -13.86 16.49
CA PRO A 147 -1.36 -14.13 16.62
C PRO A 147 -2.25 -13.08 15.93
N ALA A 148 -1.81 -11.83 15.89
CA ALA A 148 -2.54 -10.76 15.19
C ALA A 148 -2.53 -10.98 13.68
N LEU A 149 -1.40 -11.37 13.10
CA LEU A 149 -1.29 -11.72 11.70
C LEU A 149 -2.16 -12.92 11.33
N ASP A 150 -2.19 -13.95 12.20
CA ASP A 150 -3.01 -15.14 11.98
C ASP A 150 -4.50 -14.80 12.02
N ARG A 151 -4.96 -13.97 12.96
CA ARG A 151 -6.35 -13.49 13.01
C ARG A 151 -6.72 -12.70 11.75
N TYR A 152 -5.84 -11.80 11.31
CA TYR A 152 -6.04 -11.03 10.08
C TYR A 152 -6.17 -11.93 8.84
N ARG A 153 -5.25 -12.89 8.70
CA ARG A 153 -5.24 -13.84 7.59
C ARG A 153 -6.47 -14.75 7.60
N LYS A 154 -6.82 -15.26 8.79
CA LYS A 154 -8.03 -16.06 8.96
C LYS A 154 -9.27 -15.28 8.57
N HIS A 155 -9.41 -14.04 9.02
CA HIS A 155 -10.54 -13.19 8.65
C HIS A 155 -10.66 -13.00 7.14
N LEU A 156 -9.57 -12.72 6.44
CA LEU A 156 -9.57 -12.58 4.99
C LEU A 156 -9.92 -13.90 4.30
N LEU A 157 -9.38 -15.02 4.78
CA LEU A 157 -9.69 -16.34 4.22
C LEU A 157 -11.15 -16.70 4.42
N ASP A 158 -11.67 -16.56 5.63
CA ASP A 158 -13.08 -16.85 5.95
C ASP A 158 -14.03 -16.00 5.09
N ALA A 159 -13.74 -14.70 4.93
CA ALA A 159 -14.54 -13.83 4.08
C ALA A 159 -14.56 -14.30 2.61
N ARG A 160 -13.42 -14.70 2.09
CA ARG A 160 -13.29 -15.19 0.70
C ARG A 160 -13.99 -16.53 0.50
N LEU A 161 -13.82 -17.46 1.42
CA LEU A 161 -14.46 -18.78 1.35
C LEU A 161 -15.99 -18.70 1.44
N ASN A 162 -16.50 -17.73 2.20
CA ASN A 162 -17.94 -17.60 2.43
C ASN A 162 -18.68 -16.77 1.38
N TYR A 163 -17.98 -15.81 0.75
CA TYR A 163 -18.64 -14.78 -0.05
C TYR A 163 -18.14 -14.65 -1.50
N ASN A 164 -16.96 -15.17 -1.85
CA ASN A 164 -16.55 -15.23 -3.25
C ASN A 164 -17.35 -16.29 -3.99
N THR A 165 -17.72 -15.99 -5.23
CA THR A 165 -18.43 -16.91 -6.12
C THR A 165 -17.50 -17.59 -7.13
N SER A 166 -16.31 -17.01 -7.38
CA SER A 166 -15.33 -17.59 -8.28
C SER A 166 -14.46 -18.64 -7.58
N GLU A 167 -14.11 -19.70 -8.31
CA GLU A 167 -13.18 -20.74 -7.87
C GLU A 167 -11.71 -20.27 -7.86
N VAL A 168 -11.44 -18.97 -7.97
CA VAL A 168 -10.08 -18.46 -7.97
C VAL A 168 -9.40 -18.79 -6.65
N PRO A 169 -8.36 -19.62 -6.65
CA PRO A 169 -7.63 -19.96 -5.42
C PRO A 169 -7.00 -18.70 -4.84
N VAL A 170 -7.57 -18.25 -3.77
CA VAL A 170 -7.16 -16.98 -3.16
C VAL A 170 -5.76 -17.05 -2.53
N VAL A 171 -5.40 -18.20 -2.03
CA VAL A 171 -4.06 -18.61 -1.57
C VAL A 171 -4.12 -20.13 -1.49
N ASP A 172 -3.11 -20.83 -1.96
CA ASP A 172 -3.01 -22.27 -1.72
C ASP A 172 -2.81 -22.51 -0.21
N PRO A 173 -3.83 -22.96 0.52
CA PRO A 173 -3.70 -23.21 1.96
C PRO A 173 -2.79 -24.42 2.25
N SER A 174 -2.47 -25.23 1.23
CA SER A 174 -1.57 -26.39 1.35
C SER A 174 -0.09 -26.00 1.32
N ARG A 175 0.24 -24.73 1.07
CA ARG A 175 1.61 -24.23 1.06
C ARG A 175 1.91 -23.49 2.36
N PRO A 176 2.26 -24.21 3.46
CA PRO A 176 2.63 -23.58 4.71
C PRO A 176 3.92 -22.77 4.47
N ARG A 177 3.86 -21.46 4.67
CA ARG A 177 5.06 -20.64 4.80
C ARG A 177 5.53 -20.77 6.26
N PRO A 178 6.85 -20.86 6.51
CA PRO A 178 7.36 -20.81 7.86
C PRO A 178 6.78 -19.59 8.61
N PRO A 179 6.24 -19.75 9.83
CA PRO A 179 5.59 -18.66 10.54
C PRO A 179 6.47 -17.41 10.70
N GLY A 180 7.77 -17.58 10.95
CA GLY A 180 8.72 -16.48 11.10
C GLY A 180 8.91 -15.68 9.80
N GLU A 181 9.10 -16.35 8.66
CA GLU A 181 9.28 -15.71 7.35
C GLU A 181 8.08 -14.82 6.97
N VAL A 182 6.86 -15.27 7.25
CA VAL A 182 5.65 -14.52 6.96
C VAL A 182 5.52 -13.31 7.86
N LEU A 183 5.90 -13.44 9.13
CA LEU A 183 5.85 -12.34 10.08
C LEU A 183 6.84 -11.23 9.70
N GLU A 184 8.09 -11.57 9.38
CA GLU A 184 9.13 -10.62 8.95
C GLU A 184 8.77 -9.87 7.67
N GLN A 185 8.04 -10.51 6.76
CA GLN A 185 7.53 -9.85 5.56
C GLN A 185 6.39 -8.87 5.87
N ALA A 186 5.54 -9.20 6.84
CA ALA A 186 4.32 -8.46 7.13
C ALA A 186 4.54 -7.31 8.11
N PHE A 187 5.47 -7.47 9.07
CA PHE A 187 5.67 -6.54 10.17
C PHE A 187 7.13 -6.08 10.29
N LEU A 188 7.28 -4.83 10.74
CA LEU A 188 8.44 -4.41 11.50
C LEU A 188 8.11 -4.71 12.96
N ALA A 189 8.80 -5.70 13.54
CA ALA A 189 8.47 -6.18 14.89
C ALA A 189 9.74 -6.43 15.69
N GLY A 190 9.78 -5.93 16.92
CA GLY A 190 10.91 -6.10 17.84
C GLY A 190 11.09 -4.95 18.83
N THR A 191 12.27 -4.92 19.45
CA THR A 191 12.73 -3.79 20.23
C THR A 191 12.90 -2.54 19.36
N PRO A 192 12.95 -1.33 19.92
CA PRO A 192 13.23 -0.11 19.15
C PRO A 192 14.52 -0.20 18.32
N ARG A 193 15.54 -0.92 18.80
CA ARG A 193 16.77 -1.16 18.05
C ARG A 193 16.51 -2.05 16.83
N ARG A 194 15.84 -3.19 17.02
CA ARG A 194 15.54 -4.12 15.93
C ARG A 194 14.65 -3.49 14.86
N VAL A 195 13.64 -2.74 15.28
CA VAL A 195 12.77 -2.02 14.34
C VAL A 195 13.54 -0.95 13.56
N ALA A 196 14.48 -0.23 14.18
CA ALA A 196 15.34 0.70 13.46
C ALA A 196 16.21 -0.01 12.40
N GLU A 197 16.81 -1.17 12.73
CA GLU A 197 17.56 -1.99 11.78
C GLU A 197 16.68 -2.41 10.58
N GLN A 198 15.43 -2.82 10.82
CA GLN A 198 14.47 -3.18 9.75
C GLN A 198 14.08 -1.96 8.89
N VAL A 199 13.98 -0.77 9.47
CA VAL A 199 13.76 0.47 8.70
C VAL A 199 14.98 0.79 7.84
N ASP A 200 16.20 0.61 8.35
CA ASP A 200 17.44 0.77 7.59
C ASP A 200 17.50 -0.23 6.41
N GLU A 201 17.13 -1.49 6.62
CA GLU A 201 17.03 -2.49 5.54
C GLU A 201 16.09 -2.02 4.41
N LEU A 202 14.94 -1.42 4.76
CA LEU A 202 14.01 -0.85 3.75
C LEU A 202 14.60 0.39 3.05
N ARG A 203 15.31 1.25 3.78
CA ARG A 203 16.00 2.40 3.21
C ARG A 203 17.09 1.97 2.21
N ASP A 204 17.87 0.95 2.57
CA ASP A 204 18.99 0.45 1.76
C ASP A 204 18.55 -0.15 0.42
N ILE A 205 17.30 -0.62 0.32
CA ILE A 205 16.70 -1.04 -0.97
C ILE A 205 16.05 0.11 -1.75
N GLY A 206 16.11 1.34 -1.25
CA GLY A 206 15.56 2.53 -1.91
C GLY A 206 14.11 2.86 -1.57
N ALA A 207 13.51 2.23 -0.53
CA ALA A 207 12.20 2.64 -0.03
C ALA A 207 12.32 3.94 0.75
N ARG A 208 11.65 5.00 0.29
CA ARG A 208 11.72 6.34 0.89
C ARG A 208 10.59 6.62 1.88
N ASN A 209 9.46 5.95 1.69
CA ASN A 209 8.32 6.11 2.59
C ASN A 209 7.78 4.75 3.00
N VAL A 210 7.51 4.61 4.30
CA VAL A 210 6.89 3.41 4.86
C VAL A 210 5.55 3.77 5.47
N MET A 211 4.48 3.13 4.97
CA MET A 211 3.16 3.22 5.59
C MET A 211 3.04 2.14 6.66
N LEU A 212 2.95 2.56 7.91
CA LEU A 212 2.89 1.69 9.07
C LEU A 212 1.46 1.49 9.55
N ASN A 213 1.07 0.24 9.76
CA ASN A 213 -0.20 -0.11 10.37
C ASN A 213 0.03 -0.77 11.75
N ALA A 214 -0.23 -0.04 12.81
CA ALA A 214 -0.01 -0.49 14.19
C ALA A 214 -1.19 -1.31 14.75
N ASN A 215 -2.31 -1.43 14.05
CA ASN A 215 -3.51 -2.14 14.53
C ASN A 215 -3.99 -3.22 13.54
N VAL A 216 -3.06 -4.06 13.06
CA VAL A 216 -3.40 -5.22 12.24
C VAL A 216 -3.92 -6.35 13.13
N GLY A 217 -5.00 -7.03 12.70
CA GLY A 217 -5.47 -8.26 13.33
C GLY A 217 -5.95 -8.07 14.77
N GLN A 218 -6.53 -6.93 15.09
CA GLN A 218 -7.11 -6.63 16.41
C GLN A 218 -6.07 -6.71 17.55
N ILE A 219 -4.92 -6.09 17.36
CA ILE A 219 -3.96 -5.88 18.45
C ILE A 219 -4.63 -5.04 19.54
N GLU A 220 -4.47 -5.44 20.79
CA GLU A 220 -5.05 -4.71 21.93
C GLU A 220 -4.53 -3.27 21.99
N LEU A 221 -5.41 -2.32 22.31
CA LEU A 221 -5.12 -0.90 22.28
C LEU A 221 -3.87 -0.53 23.10
N GLN A 222 -3.69 -1.13 24.27
CA GLN A 222 -2.50 -0.90 25.11
C GLN A 222 -1.17 -1.21 24.38
N HIS A 223 -1.14 -2.25 23.54
CA HIS A 223 0.03 -2.59 22.73
C HIS A 223 0.21 -1.63 21.56
N VAL A 224 -0.88 -1.17 20.97
CA VAL A 224 -0.84 -0.14 19.91
C VAL A 224 -0.30 1.17 20.46
N GLU A 225 -0.80 1.66 21.59
CA GLU A 225 -0.33 2.89 22.24
C GLU A 225 1.15 2.80 22.61
N ARG A 226 1.58 1.69 23.21
CA ARG A 226 2.99 1.45 23.54
C ARG A 226 3.86 1.42 22.27
N THR A 227 3.41 0.72 21.23
CA THR A 227 4.09 0.66 19.94
C THR A 227 4.33 2.06 19.37
N LEU A 228 3.28 2.88 19.31
CA LEU A 228 3.37 4.24 18.76
C LEU A 228 4.29 5.13 19.61
N ARG A 229 4.21 5.01 20.94
CA ARG A 229 5.09 5.77 21.85
C ARG A 229 6.54 5.37 21.67
N LEU A 230 6.88 4.07 21.77
CA LEU A 230 8.26 3.60 21.62
C LEU A 230 8.83 3.91 20.22
N PHE A 231 8.04 3.76 19.18
CA PHE A 231 8.44 4.10 17.82
C PHE A 231 8.72 5.62 17.70
N GLY A 232 7.82 6.45 18.20
CA GLY A 232 7.97 7.90 18.17
C GLY A 232 9.16 8.43 18.97
N GLU A 233 9.39 7.87 20.15
CA GLU A 233 10.45 8.31 21.07
C GLU A 233 11.84 7.74 20.75
N GLN A 234 11.92 6.49 20.25
CA GLN A 234 13.19 5.76 20.16
C GLN A 234 13.59 5.33 18.75
N VAL A 235 12.66 5.33 17.78
CA VAL A 235 12.97 4.93 16.39
C VAL A 235 13.01 6.16 15.48
N ILE A 236 11.93 6.95 15.40
CA ILE A 236 11.86 8.12 14.52
C ILE A 236 13.06 9.09 14.68
N PRO A 237 13.54 9.40 15.91
CA PRO A 237 14.66 10.33 16.06
C PRO A 237 15.95 9.90 15.36
N LYS A 238 16.15 8.60 15.11
CA LYS A 238 17.34 8.08 14.41
C LYS A 238 17.35 8.42 12.91
N PHE A 239 16.21 8.82 12.34
CA PHE A 239 16.00 9.08 10.92
C PHE A 239 15.67 10.55 10.60
N LYS A 240 15.73 11.46 11.58
CA LYS A 240 15.36 12.87 11.38
C LYS A 240 16.35 13.65 10.52
N ASP A 241 17.60 13.22 10.51
CA ASP A 241 18.71 13.91 9.82
C ASP A 241 19.31 13.03 8.71
N ALA A 242 18.59 11.99 8.28
CA ALA A 242 19.03 11.01 7.29
C ALA A 242 18.46 11.29 5.90
#